data_13face175c752f2cb319a406d38b3b0f
#
_entry.id   13face175c752f2cb319a406d38b3b0f
#
_cell.length_a   1.000
_cell.length_b   1.000
_cell.length_c   1.000
_cell.angle_alpha   90.00
_cell.angle_beta   90.00
_cell.angle_gamma   90.00
#
_symmetry.space_group_name_H-M   'P 1'
#
loop_
_entity.id
_entity.type
_entity.pdbx_description
1 polymer ?
#
loop_
_entity_poly.entity_id
_entity_poly.type
_entity_poly.pdbx_seq_one_letter_code
_entity_poly.pdbx_strand_id
1 'polypeptide(L)'
;MIDTRLILLEGMAGTGKTTNSYFLQIQLERSGKKVKWIHEVARAHPTSFFDEAVLTYEEYKAFLIKYPETANILNRIGVFRKNAVGIDLLEIEWNYKNIIGEQAYQELKEFDAWNYPLDRYKEIALAKWAYFVETALNNKDEIYIIDSSIFQFQIFAFLFKNMPYDELEKFVKKLVGIVQPLNPCLIYFYRENTEETIAFLEKDRGIEFFEWIADRDKLQPYYRDKPKGAEGFKQFSRDYAKFAEKLFDMADCKKVAFEISNGDWKRYESEMLSFLGILGIESIPNPKFLPPNGVYRNEKLNLKMVVDGLTMIDPNGNIRELIPKSDVEFYVEHLPTILRFEQEKIIITGVQIPERWTTAGMIYKKLVEN
;
A
#
# COMPACT_ATOMS: atom_id res chain seq x y z
N MET A 1 -0.44 -27.12 5.52
CA MET A 1 -1.26 -26.46 4.47
C MET A 1 -1.63 -25.10 5.02
N ILE A 2 -1.41 -24.01 4.27
CA ILE A 2 -1.77 -22.67 4.73
C ILE A 2 -3.28 -22.59 4.79
N ASP A 3 -3.82 -22.25 5.94
CA ASP A 3 -5.26 -22.02 6.17
C ASP A 3 -5.60 -20.53 6.31
N THR A 4 -4.57 -19.66 6.48
CA THR A 4 -4.76 -18.20 6.50
C THR A 4 -5.00 -17.64 5.10
N ARG A 5 -5.92 -16.69 4.99
CA ARG A 5 -6.25 -15.98 3.74
C ARG A 5 -5.91 -14.50 3.78
N LEU A 6 -5.49 -14.01 4.95
CA LEU A 6 -5.07 -12.63 5.15
C LEU A 6 -3.78 -12.61 5.96
N ILE A 7 -2.71 -12.12 5.34
CA ILE A 7 -1.41 -11.91 5.97
C ILE A 7 -1.22 -10.41 6.13
N LEU A 8 -1.08 -9.95 7.36
CA LEU A 8 -0.88 -8.55 7.73
C LEU A 8 0.56 -8.36 8.16
N LEU A 9 1.29 -7.43 7.52
CA LEU A 9 2.64 -7.06 7.91
C LEU A 9 2.62 -5.67 8.53
N GLU A 10 3.10 -5.56 9.76
CA GLU A 10 3.10 -4.31 10.53
C GLU A 10 4.47 -4.03 11.16
N GLY A 11 4.71 -2.79 11.54
CA GLY A 11 5.95 -2.27 12.10
C GLY A 11 6.19 -0.82 11.71
N MET A 12 7.21 -0.20 12.28
CA MET A 12 7.61 1.17 11.90
C MET A 12 8.06 1.26 10.43
N ALA A 13 8.12 2.48 9.89
CA ALA A 13 8.84 2.74 8.65
C ALA A 13 10.31 2.28 8.78
N GLY A 14 10.87 1.69 7.74
CA GLY A 14 12.25 1.20 7.72
C GLY A 14 12.48 -0.16 8.41
N THR A 15 11.41 -0.89 8.78
CA THR A 15 11.54 -2.24 9.38
C THR A 15 11.47 -3.38 8.37
N GLY A 16 11.43 -3.09 7.07
CA GLY A 16 11.48 -4.12 6.01
C GLY A 16 10.12 -4.74 5.66
N LYS A 17 8.99 -4.17 6.08
CA LYS A 17 7.65 -4.68 5.76
C LYS A 17 7.43 -4.92 4.27
N THR A 18 7.67 -3.91 3.46
CA THR A 18 7.46 -3.97 2.00
C THR A 18 8.34 -5.02 1.34
N THR A 19 9.63 -5.10 1.71
CA THR A 19 10.56 -6.13 1.22
C THR A 19 10.06 -7.53 1.56
N ASN A 20 9.58 -7.73 2.79
CA ASN A 20 9.09 -9.04 3.23
C ASN A 20 7.69 -9.36 2.69
N SER A 21 6.83 -8.38 2.44
CA SER A 21 5.56 -8.58 1.72
C SER A 21 5.81 -9.08 0.30
N TYR A 22 6.77 -8.46 -0.38
CA TYR A 22 7.22 -8.86 -1.70
C TYR A 22 7.84 -10.27 -1.71
N PHE A 23 8.74 -10.56 -0.77
CA PHE A 23 9.31 -11.89 -0.58
C PHE A 23 8.20 -12.94 -0.39
N LEU A 24 7.25 -12.70 0.51
CA LEU A 24 6.14 -13.63 0.76
C LEU A 24 5.24 -13.82 -0.46
N GLN A 25 4.97 -12.77 -1.24
CA GLN A 25 4.23 -12.91 -2.49
C GLN A 25 4.91 -13.92 -3.41
N ILE A 26 6.21 -13.75 -3.66
CA ILE A 26 6.97 -14.61 -4.56
C ILE A 26 6.96 -16.06 -4.06
N GLN A 27 7.23 -16.28 -2.76
CA GLN A 27 7.32 -17.64 -2.20
C GLN A 27 5.96 -18.36 -2.23
N LEU A 28 4.88 -17.65 -1.92
CA LEU A 28 3.53 -18.20 -1.96
C LEU A 28 3.10 -18.52 -3.39
N GLU A 29 3.34 -17.62 -4.36
CA GLU A 29 3.01 -17.89 -5.76
C GLU A 29 3.80 -19.08 -6.32
N ARG A 30 5.08 -19.22 -5.95
CA ARG A 30 5.90 -20.40 -6.32
C ARG A 30 5.40 -21.69 -5.68
N SER A 31 4.81 -21.59 -4.49
CA SER A 31 4.13 -22.73 -3.83
C SER A 31 2.75 -23.03 -4.44
N GLY A 32 2.41 -22.43 -5.58
CA GLY A 32 1.16 -22.66 -6.32
C GLY A 32 -0.06 -21.95 -5.72
N LYS A 33 0.14 -20.94 -4.88
CA LYS A 33 -0.97 -20.13 -4.32
C LYS A 33 -1.27 -18.94 -5.22
N LYS A 34 -2.54 -18.55 -5.25
CA LYS A 34 -2.95 -17.27 -5.82
C LYS A 34 -2.78 -16.20 -4.75
N VAL A 35 -2.00 -15.19 -5.02
CA VAL A 35 -1.67 -14.14 -4.06
C VAL A 35 -1.98 -12.77 -4.63
N LYS A 36 -2.52 -11.92 -3.79
CA LYS A 36 -2.67 -10.50 -4.06
C LYS A 36 -1.97 -9.70 -2.99
N TRP A 37 -0.81 -9.15 -3.34
CA TRP A 37 -0.11 -8.22 -2.48
C TRP A 37 -0.67 -6.82 -2.64
N ILE A 38 -1.10 -6.23 -1.53
CA ILE A 38 -1.63 -4.88 -1.42
C ILE A 38 -0.58 -4.05 -0.70
N HIS A 39 0.17 -3.28 -1.49
CA HIS A 39 1.17 -2.34 -1.00
C HIS A 39 0.51 -1.21 -0.21
N GLU A 40 1.20 -0.58 0.77
CA GLU A 40 0.66 0.49 1.62
C GLU A 40 0.05 1.67 0.84
N VAL A 41 0.56 1.95 -0.36
CA VAL A 41 0.08 3.01 -1.25
C VAL A 41 -0.63 2.46 -2.49
N ALA A 42 -1.19 1.23 -2.43
CA ALA A 42 -1.94 0.66 -3.54
C ALA A 42 -3.14 1.53 -3.94
N ARG A 43 -3.40 1.64 -5.25
CA ARG A 43 -4.58 2.33 -5.82
C ARG A 43 -5.57 1.30 -6.38
N ALA A 44 -6.88 1.41 -6.21
CA ALA A 44 -7.52 2.00 -5.04
C ALA A 44 -7.28 1.07 -3.86
N HIS A 45 -6.79 1.59 -2.74
CA HIS A 45 -6.45 0.72 -1.60
C HIS A 45 -7.74 0.12 -0.99
N PRO A 46 -7.80 -1.20 -0.77
CA PRO A 46 -9.05 -1.84 -0.35
C PRO A 46 -9.42 -1.57 1.13
N THR A 47 -8.47 -1.18 1.97
CA THR A 47 -8.67 -1.02 3.42
C THR A 47 -8.22 0.33 3.98
N SER A 48 -7.44 1.13 3.25
CA SER A 48 -7.02 2.47 3.64
C SER A 48 -7.47 3.52 2.62
N PHE A 49 -7.32 4.81 2.97
CA PHE A 49 -7.82 5.95 2.20
C PHE A 49 -6.66 6.73 1.59
N PHE A 50 -5.88 6.11 0.74
CA PHE A 50 -4.83 6.83 0.04
C PHE A 50 -5.43 7.65 -1.10
N ASP A 51 -5.38 9.01 -0.99
CA ASP A 51 -5.97 9.94 -1.96
C ASP A 51 -7.40 9.56 -2.41
N GLU A 52 -8.29 9.28 -1.46
CA GLU A 52 -9.65 8.87 -1.73
C GLU A 52 -10.67 9.83 -1.12
N ALA A 53 -11.50 10.43 -1.96
CA ALA A 53 -12.71 11.10 -1.52
C ALA A 53 -13.79 10.09 -1.19
N VAL A 54 -14.44 10.22 -0.03
CA VAL A 54 -15.49 9.30 0.44
C VAL A 54 -16.75 10.09 0.75
N LEU A 55 -17.73 9.99 -0.13
CA LEU A 55 -19.02 10.70 -0.02
C LEU A 55 -20.12 9.75 0.45
N THR A 56 -21.04 10.23 1.30
CA THR A 56 -22.32 9.56 1.47
C THR A 56 -23.12 9.61 0.17
N TYR A 57 -24.16 8.80 0.03
CA TYR A 57 -25.01 8.86 -1.18
C TYR A 57 -25.73 10.20 -1.33
N GLU A 58 -26.07 10.88 -0.25
CA GLU A 58 -26.67 12.21 -0.24
C GLU A 58 -25.67 13.27 -0.73
N GLU A 59 -24.44 13.25 -0.19
CA GLU A 59 -23.35 14.13 -0.62
C GLU A 59 -23.00 13.89 -2.10
N TYR A 60 -22.95 12.62 -2.52
CA TYR A 60 -22.67 12.27 -3.91
C TYR A 60 -23.75 12.81 -4.87
N LYS A 61 -25.03 12.63 -4.52
CA LYS A 61 -26.14 13.20 -5.31
C LYS A 61 -26.09 14.72 -5.33
N ALA A 62 -25.85 15.37 -4.20
CA ALA A 62 -25.72 16.82 -4.14
C ALA A 62 -24.57 17.33 -5.01
N PHE A 63 -23.43 16.63 -4.99
CA PHE A 63 -22.27 16.92 -5.84
C PHE A 63 -22.64 16.81 -7.32
N LEU A 64 -23.32 15.74 -7.76
CA LEU A 64 -23.74 15.56 -9.15
C LEU A 64 -24.81 16.57 -9.60
N ILE A 65 -25.67 17.06 -8.70
CA ILE A 65 -26.60 18.15 -9.01
C ILE A 65 -25.84 19.46 -9.25
N LYS A 66 -24.82 19.74 -8.46
CA LYS A 66 -23.99 20.95 -8.58
C LYS A 66 -23.05 20.92 -9.78
N TYR A 67 -22.54 19.72 -10.13
CA TYR A 67 -21.57 19.48 -11.23
C TYR A 67 -22.06 18.37 -12.14
N PRO A 68 -23.15 18.57 -12.89
CA PRO A 68 -23.79 17.51 -13.69
C PRO A 68 -22.88 16.95 -14.78
N GLU A 69 -21.92 17.71 -15.30
CA GLU A 69 -20.92 17.28 -16.27
C GLU A 69 -19.99 16.17 -15.73
N THR A 70 -19.85 16.05 -14.42
CA THR A 70 -19.00 15.03 -13.80
C THR A 70 -19.64 13.65 -13.75
N ALA A 71 -20.97 13.56 -13.88
CA ALA A 71 -21.75 12.35 -13.61
C ALA A 71 -21.26 11.11 -14.36
N ASN A 72 -21.00 11.24 -15.67
CA ASN A 72 -20.55 10.11 -16.49
C ASN A 72 -19.19 9.55 -16.03
N ILE A 73 -18.29 10.43 -15.56
CA ILE A 73 -16.97 10.06 -15.09
C ILE A 73 -17.09 9.42 -13.73
N LEU A 74 -17.70 10.11 -12.76
CA LEU A 74 -17.78 9.65 -11.37
C LEU A 74 -18.59 8.35 -11.22
N ASN A 75 -19.66 8.16 -11.98
CA ASN A 75 -20.41 6.90 -12.01
C ASN A 75 -19.59 5.73 -12.56
N ARG A 76 -18.64 5.98 -13.46
CA ARG A 76 -17.77 4.94 -14.03
C ARG A 76 -16.62 4.54 -13.13
N ILE A 77 -15.98 5.51 -12.47
CA ILE A 77 -14.78 5.26 -11.64
C ILE A 77 -15.08 5.08 -10.16
N GLY A 78 -16.26 5.48 -9.72
CA GLY A 78 -16.69 5.40 -8.33
C GLY A 78 -16.80 3.97 -7.83
N VAL A 79 -16.30 3.73 -6.62
CA VAL A 79 -16.46 2.47 -5.90
C VAL A 79 -17.68 2.61 -4.98
N PHE A 80 -18.79 2.00 -5.39
CA PHE A 80 -20.05 2.05 -4.64
C PHE A 80 -20.04 1.01 -3.54
N ARG A 81 -20.05 1.45 -2.29
CA ARG A 81 -20.13 0.63 -1.07
C ARG A 81 -21.53 0.79 -0.44
N LYS A 82 -21.84 0.00 0.57
CA LYS A 82 -23.16 0.00 1.19
C LYS A 82 -23.67 1.41 1.59
N ASN A 83 -22.81 2.26 2.16
CA ASN A 83 -23.18 3.55 2.71
C ASN A 83 -22.42 4.74 2.10
N ALA A 84 -21.53 4.52 1.14
CA ALA A 84 -20.69 5.56 0.60
C ALA A 84 -20.18 5.25 -0.81
N VAL A 85 -19.77 6.31 -1.50
CA VAL A 85 -19.07 6.25 -2.79
C VAL A 85 -17.64 6.72 -2.58
N GLY A 86 -16.67 5.86 -2.92
CA GLY A 86 -15.25 6.21 -2.92
C GLY A 86 -14.80 6.64 -4.32
N ILE A 87 -14.11 7.77 -4.40
CA ILE A 87 -13.55 8.30 -5.65
C ILE A 87 -12.04 8.45 -5.48
N ASP A 88 -11.27 7.79 -6.35
CA ASP A 88 -9.82 7.95 -6.40
C ASP A 88 -9.47 9.34 -6.94
N LEU A 89 -8.90 10.19 -6.08
CA LEU A 89 -8.56 11.58 -6.40
C LEU A 89 -7.39 11.67 -7.39
N LEU A 90 -6.44 10.75 -7.33
CA LEU A 90 -5.34 10.70 -8.30
C LEU A 90 -5.84 10.29 -9.69
N GLU A 91 -6.82 9.38 -9.79
CA GLU A 91 -7.45 9.04 -11.06
C GLU A 91 -8.12 10.26 -11.69
N ILE A 92 -8.82 11.05 -10.87
CA ILE A 92 -9.40 12.33 -11.33
C ILE A 92 -8.30 13.29 -11.78
N GLU A 93 -7.28 13.51 -10.94
CA GLU A 93 -6.20 14.44 -11.23
C GLU A 93 -5.49 14.11 -12.55
N TRP A 94 -5.18 12.85 -12.76
CA TRP A 94 -4.40 12.43 -13.91
C TRP A 94 -5.17 12.37 -15.23
N ASN A 95 -6.45 11.99 -15.17
CA ASN A 95 -7.17 11.64 -16.37
C ASN A 95 -8.41 12.51 -16.64
N TYR A 96 -8.97 13.16 -15.59
CA TYR A 96 -10.28 13.81 -15.72
C TYR A 96 -10.35 15.24 -15.21
N LYS A 97 -9.32 15.73 -14.52
CA LYS A 97 -9.31 17.09 -13.92
C LYS A 97 -9.67 18.18 -14.93
N ASN A 98 -9.09 18.12 -16.13
CA ASN A 98 -9.38 19.08 -17.21
C ASN A 98 -10.81 18.95 -17.77
N ILE A 99 -11.48 17.82 -17.56
CA ILE A 99 -12.83 17.56 -18.04
C ILE A 99 -13.86 18.00 -17.01
N ILE A 100 -13.66 17.65 -15.73
CA ILE A 100 -14.57 18.02 -14.63
C ILE A 100 -14.40 19.48 -14.17
N GLY A 101 -13.27 20.11 -14.51
CA GLY A 101 -12.93 21.48 -14.12
C GLY A 101 -12.27 21.57 -12.73
N GLU A 102 -11.51 22.65 -12.55
CA GLU A 102 -10.75 22.88 -11.31
C GLU A 102 -11.66 23.00 -10.07
N GLN A 103 -12.79 23.70 -10.21
CA GLN A 103 -13.69 23.94 -9.07
C GLN A 103 -14.30 22.63 -8.54
N ALA A 104 -14.80 21.77 -9.45
CA ALA A 104 -15.33 20.46 -9.07
C ALA A 104 -14.25 19.58 -8.44
N TYR A 105 -13.03 19.59 -8.97
CA TYR A 105 -11.90 18.84 -8.41
C TYR A 105 -11.54 19.31 -7.01
N GLN A 106 -11.44 20.61 -6.76
CA GLN A 106 -11.11 21.14 -5.43
C GLN A 106 -12.22 20.83 -4.40
N GLU A 107 -13.48 20.93 -4.79
CA GLU A 107 -14.58 20.56 -3.90
C GLU A 107 -14.60 19.04 -3.62
N LEU A 108 -14.26 18.20 -4.62
CA LEU A 108 -14.13 16.76 -4.41
C LEU A 108 -13.02 16.43 -3.41
N LYS A 109 -11.91 17.18 -3.40
CA LYS A 109 -10.82 17.02 -2.42
C LYS A 109 -11.22 17.35 -0.98
N GLU A 110 -12.28 18.14 -0.75
CA GLU A 110 -12.79 18.40 0.59
C GLU A 110 -13.37 17.12 1.23
N PHE A 111 -13.76 16.14 0.40
CA PHE A 111 -14.20 14.82 0.82
C PHE A 111 -13.07 13.80 1.00
N ASP A 112 -11.81 14.22 0.96
CA ASP A 112 -10.69 13.35 1.30
C ASP A 112 -10.87 12.81 2.73
N ALA A 113 -10.86 11.48 2.84
CA ALA A 113 -11.13 10.78 4.09
C ALA A 113 -10.18 11.16 5.24
N TRP A 114 -8.94 11.58 4.94
CA TRP A 114 -7.98 12.05 5.94
C TRP A 114 -8.37 13.37 6.60
N ASN A 115 -9.18 14.20 5.93
CA ASN A 115 -9.65 15.47 6.44
C ASN A 115 -10.85 15.33 7.40
N TYR A 116 -11.43 14.15 7.48
CA TYR A 116 -12.64 13.96 8.28
C TYR A 116 -12.38 13.99 9.79
N PRO A 117 -13.40 14.43 10.59
CA PRO A 117 -13.42 14.19 12.02
C PRO A 117 -13.27 12.69 12.31
N LEU A 118 -12.63 12.35 13.44
CA LEU A 118 -12.29 10.96 13.78
C LEU A 118 -13.48 10.01 13.78
N ASP A 119 -14.67 10.47 14.24
CA ASP A 119 -15.85 9.60 14.28
C ASP A 119 -16.33 9.22 12.90
N ARG A 120 -16.32 10.15 11.95
CA ARG A 120 -16.62 9.86 10.55
C ARG A 120 -15.55 8.95 9.93
N TYR A 121 -14.27 9.22 10.21
CA TYR A 121 -13.17 8.35 9.78
C TYR A 121 -13.37 6.90 10.27
N LYS A 122 -13.67 6.72 11.58
CA LYS A 122 -13.92 5.39 12.15
C LYS A 122 -15.06 4.66 11.43
N GLU A 123 -16.16 5.35 11.16
CA GLU A 123 -17.33 4.78 10.48
C GLU A 123 -16.98 4.31 9.06
N ILE A 124 -16.39 5.17 8.25
CA ILE A 124 -16.04 4.82 6.86
C ILE A 124 -14.94 3.76 6.79
N ALA A 125 -13.99 3.74 7.74
CA ALA A 125 -12.94 2.74 7.80
C ALA A 125 -13.52 1.34 8.13
N LEU A 126 -14.39 1.22 9.13
CA LEU A 126 -15.08 -0.04 9.45
C LEU A 126 -15.88 -0.56 8.24
N ALA A 127 -16.61 0.33 7.56
CA ALA A 127 -17.38 -0.02 6.36
C ALA A 127 -16.46 -0.50 5.21
N LYS A 128 -15.31 0.15 5.03
CA LYS A 128 -14.33 -0.22 3.99
C LYS A 128 -13.70 -1.58 4.25
N TRP A 129 -13.27 -1.84 5.48
CA TRP A 129 -12.74 -3.14 5.88
C TRP A 129 -13.78 -4.27 5.73
N ALA A 130 -15.04 -4.01 6.12
CA ALA A 130 -16.13 -4.98 5.94
C ALA A 130 -16.36 -5.30 4.45
N TYR A 131 -16.36 -4.29 3.59
CA TYR A 131 -16.47 -4.47 2.13
C TYR A 131 -15.29 -5.26 1.54
N PHE A 132 -14.06 -4.99 2.03
CA PHE A 132 -12.89 -5.78 1.64
C PHE A 132 -13.07 -7.27 2.01
N VAL A 133 -13.49 -7.56 3.24
CA VAL A 133 -13.69 -8.95 3.69
C VAL A 133 -14.78 -9.65 2.87
N GLU A 134 -15.90 -8.98 2.61
CA GLU A 134 -16.96 -9.52 1.74
C GLU A 134 -16.42 -9.86 0.34
N THR A 135 -15.66 -8.93 -0.26
CA THR A 135 -15.03 -9.13 -1.57
C THR A 135 -14.03 -10.30 -1.54
N ALA A 136 -13.20 -10.37 -0.49
CA ALA A 136 -12.22 -11.44 -0.33
C ALA A 136 -12.88 -12.81 -0.13
N LEU A 137 -13.99 -12.89 0.59
CA LEU A 137 -14.72 -14.16 0.79
C LEU A 137 -15.30 -14.71 -0.52
N ASN A 138 -15.64 -13.85 -1.48
CA ASN A 138 -16.09 -14.27 -2.81
C ASN A 138 -14.95 -14.83 -3.68
N ASN A 139 -13.68 -14.49 -3.39
CA ASN A 139 -12.48 -14.97 -4.10
C ASN A 139 -11.78 -16.07 -3.29
N LYS A 140 -12.42 -17.22 -3.12
CA LYS A 140 -12.06 -18.27 -2.15
C LYS A 140 -10.62 -18.79 -2.22
N ASP A 141 -9.99 -18.76 -3.38
CA ASP A 141 -8.66 -19.33 -3.61
C ASP A 141 -7.53 -18.29 -3.45
N GLU A 142 -7.85 -17.04 -3.12
CA GLU A 142 -6.89 -15.95 -3.08
C GLU A 142 -6.41 -15.69 -1.64
N ILE A 143 -5.09 -15.55 -1.48
CA ILE A 143 -4.44 -15.10 -0.25
C ILE A 143 -4.10 -13.61 -0.43
N TYR A 144 -4.47 -12.80 0.54
CA TYR A 144 -4.17 -11.37 0.55
C TYR A 144 -2.99 -11.11 1.49
N ILE A 145 -1.99 -10.39 1.00
CA ILE A 145 -0.92 -9.81 1.80
C ILE A 145 -1.19 -8.32 1.85
N ILE A 146 -1.34 -7.75 3.04
CA ILE A 146 -1.52 -6.31 3.21
C ILE A 146 -0.35 -5.75 4.00
N ASP A 147 0.35 -4.80 3.39
CA ASP A 147 1.46 -4.08 3.97
C ASP A 147 0.94 -2.82 4.67
N SER A 148 1.22 -2.71 5.98
CA SER A 148 1.05 -1.45 6.75
C SER A 148 -0.37 -0.88 6.81
N SER A 149 -1.38 -1.67 7.15
CA SER A 149 -2.76 -1.19 7.07
C SER A 149 -3.54 -1.21 8.38
N ILE A 150 -3.51 -2.34 9.12
CA ILE A 150 -4.38 -2.49 10.29
C ILE A 150 -3.87 -1.71 11.52
N PHE A 151 -2.55 -1.46 11.60
CA PHE A 151 -1.94 -0.63 12.63
C PHE A 151 -1.57 0.74 12.09
N GLN A 152 -0.73 0.79 11.04
CA GLN A 152 -0.10 2.03 10.59
C GLN A 152 -1.11 3.15 10.34
N PHE A 153 -2.08 2.94 9.48
CA PHE A 153 -3.06 3.98 9.15
C PHE A 153 -3.95 4.36 10.34
N GLN A 154 -4.25 3.39 11.22
CA GLN A 154 -5.08 3.66 12.40
C GLN A 154 -4.29 4.45 13.44
N ILE A 155 -3.03 4.09 13.69
CA ILE A 155 -2.15 4.85 14.60
C ILE A 155 -2.00 6.29 14.09
N PHE A 156 -1.75 6.49 12.80
CA PHE A 156 -1.66 7.83 12.20
C PHE A 156 -2.95 8.64 12.42
N ALA A 157 -4.11 8.07 12.08
CA ALA A 157 -5.39 8.76 12.22
C ALA A 157 -5.68 9.18 13.66
N PHE A 158 -5.37 8.33 14.64
CA PHE A 158 -5.63 8.60 16.05
C PHE A 158 -4.57 9.52 16.68
N LEU A 159 -3.29 9.29 16.42
CA LEU A 159 -2.23 10.19 16.90
C LEU A 159 -2.38 11.59 16.36
N PHE A 160 -2.64 11.76 15.06
CA PHE A 160 -2.84 13.08 14.47
C PHE A 160 -3.94 13.88 15.15
N LYS A 161 -4.99 13.21 15.63
CA LYS A 161 -6.08 13.82 16.38
C LYS A 161 -5.81 13.90 17.89
N ASN A 162 -4.59 13.51 18.33
CA ASN A 162 -4.17 13.49 19.75
C ASN A 162 -5.08 12.64 20.63
N MET A 163 -5.55 11.50 20.11
CA MET A 163 -6.44 10.61 20.81
C MET A 163 -5.69 9.64 21.72
N PRO A 164 -6.27 9.28 22.89
CA PRO A 164 -5.64 8.32 23.79
C PRO A 164 -5.61 6.92 23.19
N TYR A 165 -4.62 6.12 23.65
CA TYR A 165 -4.43 4.74 23.17
C TYR A 165 -5.70 3.87 23.31
N ASP A 166 -6.44 4.00 24.41
CA ASP A 166 -7.63 3.18 24.68
C ASP A 166 -8.72 3.31 23.61
N GLU A 167 -8.84 4.50 23.01
CA GLU A 167 -9.79 4.72 21.91
C GLU A 167 -9.30 4.03 20.62
N LEU A 168 -7.99 4.08 20.35
CA LEU A 168 -7.37 3.36 19.25
C LEU A 168 -7.52 1.85 19.44
N GLU A 169 -7.22 1.34 20.64
CA GLU A 169 -7.33 -0.08 20.95
C GLU A 169 -8.73 -0.62 20.70
N LYS A 170 -9.77 0.08 21.24
CA LYS A 170 -11.18 -0.28 21.01
C LYS A 170 -11.53 -0.32 19.52
N PHE A 171 -10.97 0.60 18.74
CA PHE A 171 -11.20 0.67 17.31
C PHE A 171 -10.52 -0.48 16.56
N VAL A 172 -9.24 -0.73 16.82
CA VAL A 172 -8.46 -1.80 16.18
C VAL A 172 -9.01 -3.18 16.56
N LYS A 173 -9.50 -3.39 17.78
CA LYS A 173 -10.24 -4.61 18.16
C LYS A 173 -11.44 -4.89 17.25
N LYS A 174 -12.19 -3.84 16.87
CA LYS A 174 -13.30 -4.01 15.92
C LYS A 174 -12.79 -4.41 14.53
N LEU A 175 -11.69 -3.81 14.06
CA LEU A 175 -11.09 -4.17 12.78
C LEU A 175 -10.59 -5.62 12.77
N VAL A 176 -9.89 -6.05 13.83
CA VAL A 176 -9.46 -7.45 13.99
C VAL A 176 -10.66 -8.39 13.97
N GLY A 177 -11.77 -8.04 14.63
CA GLY A 177 -13.02 -8.80 14.59
C GLY A 177 -13.62 -8.90 13.19
N ILE A 178 -13.57 -7.83 12.39
CA ILE A 178 -14.09 -7.81 11.01
C ILE A 178 -13.31 -8.78 10.11
N VAL A 179 -11.99 -8.88 10.28
CA VAL A 179 -11.15 -9.71 9.41
C VAL A 179 -11.10 -11.19 9.80
N GLN A 180 -11.63 -11.60 10.96
CA GLN A 180 -11.62 -12.99 11.44
C GLN A 180 -12.10 -14.03 10.40
N PRO A 181 -13.14 -13.76 9.56
CA PRO A 181 -13.58 -14.74 8.55
C PRO A 181 -12.51 -15.10 7.52
N LEU A 182 -11.44 -14.31 7.38
CA LEU A 182 -10.30 -14.60 6.51
C LEU A 182 -9.18 -15.36 7.21
N ASN A 183 -9.39 -15.79 8.46
CA ASN A 183 -8.36 -16.44 9.29
C ASN A 183 -7.03 -15.67 9.26
N PRO A 184 -6.99 -14.40 9.76
CA PRO A 184 -5.85 -13.52 9.61
C PRO A 184 -4.64 -14.02 10.37
N CYS A 185 -3.45 -13.74 9.84
CA CYS A 185 -2.22 -13.78 10.63
C CYS A 185 -1.49 -12.44 10.55
N LEU A 186 -0.77 -12.12 11.64
CA LEU A 186 -0.06 -10.86 11.81
C LEU A 186 1.43 -11.12 12.00
N ILE A 187 2.24 -10.49 11.16
CA ILE A 187 3.69 -10.49 11.21
C ILE A 187 4.13 -9.08 11.59
N TYR A 188 4.85 -8.95 12.71
CA TYR A 188 5.26 -7.67 13.26
C TYR A 188 6.78 -7.56 13.30
N PHE A 189 7.33 -6.50 12.69
CA PHE A 189 8.77 -6.23 12.72
C PHE A 189 9.08 -5.06 13.65
N TYR A 190 10.04 -5.26 14.55
CA TYR A 190 10.44 -4.22 15.51
C TYR A 190 11.92 -4.30 15.85
N ARG A 191 12.45 -3.24 16.44
CA ARG A 191 13.71 -3.24 17.20
C ARG A 191 13.36 -2.84 18.62
N GLU A 192 13.97 -3.53 19.60
CA GLU A 192 13.78 -3.19 21.02
C GLU A 192 14.14 -1.72 21.29
N ASN A 193 15.23 -1.27 20.69
CA ASN A 193 15.61 0.13 20.72
C ASN A 193 15.01 0.89 19.51
N THR A 194 13.91 1.60 19.72
CA THR A 194 13.25 2.41 18.69
C THR A 194 14.19 3.43 18.04
N GLU A 195 15.19 3.97 18.79
CA GLU A 195 16.14 4.94 18.25
C GLU A 195 16.99 4.34 17.12
N GLU A 196 17.27 3.05 17.14
CA GLU A 196 17.99 2.36 16.05
C GLU A 196 17.16 2.35 14.76
N THR A 197 15.84 2.16 14.88
CA THR A 197 14.95 2.26 13.70
C THR A 197 14.92 3.68 13.15
N ILE A 198 14.84 4.68 14.04
CA ILE A 198 14.84 6.10 13.65
C ILE A 198 16.17 6.46 12.98
N ALA A 199 17.30 6.06 13.57
CA ALA A 199 18.63 6.32 13.00
C ALA A 199 18.84 5.62 11.66
N PHE A 200 18.35 4.38 11.53
CA PHE A 200 18.38 3.66 10.25
C PHE A 200 17.58 4.41 9.19
N LEU A 201 16.35 4.83 9.50
CA LEU A 201 15.49 5.55 8.57
C LEU A 201 16.07 6.91 8.16
N GLU A 202 16.67 7.65 9.11
CA GLU A 202 17.37 8.90 8.84
C GLU A 202 18.59 8.69 7.92
N LYS A 203 19.35 7.63 8.15
CA LYS A 203 20.48 7.28 7.27
C LYS A 203 20.04 6.86 5.87
N ASP A 204 18.92 6.13 5.75
CA ASP A 204 18.40 5.60 4.50
C ASP A 204 17.75 6.69 3.63
N ARG A 205 16.96 7.58 4.24
CA ARG A 205 16.13 8.57 3.53
C ARG A 205 16.59 10.02 3.64
N GLY A 206 17.57 10.29 4.49
CA GLY A 206 18.05 11.64 4.78
C GLY A 206 17.20 12.41 5.78
N ILE A 207 17.79 13.46 6.35
CA ILE A 207 17.09 14.34 7.30
C ILE A 207 15.98 15.15 6.60
N GLU A 208 16.13 15.42 5.31
CA GLU A 208 15.16 16.15 4.48
C GLU A 208 13.82 15.42 4.38
N PHE A 209 13.84 14.10 4.41
CA PHE A 209 12.61 13.30 4.47
C PHE A 209 11.85 13.54 5.77
N PHE A 210 12.56 13.62 6.92
CA PHE A 210 11.95 13.89 8.22
C PHE A 210 11.37 15.29 8.28
N GLU A 211 12.09 16.28 7.76
CA GLU A 211 11.62 17.66 7.65
C GLU A 211 10.37 17.77 6.77
N TRP A 212 10.37 17.07 5.62
CA TRP A 212 9.23 17.05 4.72
C TRP A 212 7.97 16.45 5.36
N ILE A 213 8.10 15.30 6.04
CA ILE A 213 6.98 14.68 6.76
C ILE A 213 6.45 15.63 7.84
N ALA A 214 7.35 16.19 8.64
CA ALA A 214 6.99 17.12 9.71
C ALA A 214 6.28 18.37 9.16
N ASP A 215 6.74 18.91 8.04
CA ASP A 215 6.12 20.09 7.40
C ASP A 215 4.74 19.75 6.84
N ARG A 216 4.59 18.59 6.19
CA ARG A 216 3.30 18.08 5.69
C ARG A 216 2.25 18.01 6.80
N ASP A 217 2.66 17.48 7.96
CA ASP A 217 1.74 17.12 9.04
C ASP A 217 1.65 18.17 10.16
N LYS A 218 2.41 19.26 10.08
CA LYS A 218 2.56 20.31 11.14
C LYS A 218 1.26 20.91 11.67
N LEU A 219 0.19 20.89 10.88
CA LEU A 219 -1.13 21.41 11.26
C LEU A 219 -1.98 20.41 12.05
N GLN A 220 -1.56 19.16 12.15
CA GLN A 220 -2.28 18.16 12.91
C GLN A 220 -2.23 18.46 14.42
N PRO A 221 -3.32 18.23 15.17
CA PRO A 221 -3.39 18.48 16.61
C PRO A 221 -2.24 17.91 17.43
N TYR A 222 -1.73 16.73 17.04
CA TYR A 222 -0.59 16.06 17.68
C TYR A 222 0.64 16.96 17.78
N TYR A 223 0.96 17.74 16.72
CA TYR A 223 2.20 18.51 16.64
C TYR A 223 2.14 19.86 17.35
N ARG A 224 1.00 20.26 17.92
CA ARG A 224 0.86 21.58 18.59
C ARG A 224 1.86 21.79 19.71
N ASP A 225 2.07 20.76 20.53
CA ASP A 225 2.92 20.78 21.72
C ASP A 225 4.18 19.89 21.57
N LYS A 226 4.54 19.54 20.34
CA LYS A 226 5.71 18.71 20.03
C LYS A 226 6.84 19.55 19.45
N PRO A 227 8.08 19.04 19.48
CA PRO A 227 9.18 19.67 18.75
C PRO A 227 8.82 19.91 17.29
N LYS A 228 9.39 20.94 16.68
CA LYS A 228 9.18 21.24 15.26
C LYS A 228 10.18 20.48 14.38
N GLY A 229 9.86 20.38 13.09
CA GLY A 229 10.75 19.76 12.11
C GLY A 229 11.02 18.29 12.38
N ALA A 230 12.18 17.83 11.99
CA ALA A 230 12.61 16.43 12.10
C ALA A 230 12.41 15.83 13.50
N GLU A 231 12.69 16.60 14.55
CA GLU A 231 12.52 16.12 15.95
C GLU A 231 11.04 15.84 16.29
N GLY A 232 10.12 16.59 15.70
CA GLY A 232 8.69 16.32 15.85
C GLY A 232 8.30 14.97 15.23
N PHE A 233 8.83 14.66 14.05
CA PHE A 233 8.58 13.37 13.41
C PHE A 233 9.29 12.20 14.14
N LYS A 234 10.50 12.42 14.69
CA LYS A 234 11.16 11.43 15.55
C LYS A 234 10.31 11.13 16.80
N GLN A 235 9.72 12.16 17.40
CA GLN A 235 8.82 11.97 18.54
C GLN A 235 7.55 11.21 18.14
N PHE A 236 6.97 11.52 16.99
CA PHE A 236 5.85 10.76 16.44
C PHE A 236 6.20 9.29 16.23
N SER A 237 7.38 9.00 15.70
CA SER A 237 7.88 7.63 15.50
C SER A 237 8.02 6.86 16.81
N ARG A 238 8.48 7.51 17.90
CA ARG A 238 8.54 6.91 19.25
C ARG A 238 7.15 6.58 19.79
N ASP A 239 6.21 7.50 19.65
CA ASP A 239 4.83 7.29 20.12
C ASP A 239 4.11 6.24 19.27
N TYR A 240 4.37 6.21 17.95
CA TYR A 240 3.91 5.16 17.05
C TYR A 240 4.38 3.77 17.49
N ALA A 241 5.69 3.61 17.77
CA ALA A 241 6.26 2.33 18.21
C ALA A 241 5.56 1.79 19.44
N LYS A 242 5.35 2.64 20.46
CA LYS A 242 4.66 2.26 21.71
C LYS A 242 3.22 1.81 21.45
N PHE A 243 2.51 2.47 20.53
CA PHE A 243 1.14 2.10 20.21
C PHE A 243 1.09 0.80 19.41
N ALA A 244 2.01 0.63 18.44
CA ALA A 244 2.09 -0.57 17.61
C ALA A 244 2.41 -1.83 18.44
N GLU A 245 3.34 -1.74 19.39
CA GLU A 245 3.67 -2.83 20.33
C GLU A 245 2.44 -3.27 21.12
N LYS A 246 1.75 -2.32 21.76
CA LYS A 246 0.53 -2.62 22.53
C LYS A 246 -0.60 -3.20 21.65
N LEU A 247 -0.74 -2.71 20.42
CA LEU A 247 -1.72 -3.26 19.47
C LEU A 247 -1.35 -4.69 19.06
N PHE A 248 -0.05 -4.97 18.89
CA PHE A 248 0.40 -6.33 18.62
C PHE A 248 0.04 -7.28 19.77
N ASP A 249 0.32 -6.88 21.00
CA ASP A 249 0.01 -7.70 22.18
C ASP A 249 -1.49 -7.99 22.29
N MET A 250 -2.32 -7.00 22.03
CA MET A 250 -3.77 -7.06 22.11
C MET A 250 -4.43 -7.85 20.97
N ALA A 251 -3.78 -7.95 19.78
CA ALA A 251 -4.40 -8.56 18.60
C ALA A 251 -4.72 -10.04 18.82
N ASP A 252 -5.99 -10.39 18.70
CA ASP A 252 -6.50 -11.75 18.82
C ASP A 252 -6.56 -12.45 17.44
N CYS A 253 -5.38 -12.86 16.97
CA CYS A 253 -5.19 -13.65 15.76
C CYS A 253 -3.87 -14.42 15.84
N LYS A 254 -3.64 -15.35 14.92
CA LYS A 254 -2.32 -16.00 14.78
C LYS A 254 -1.27 -14.91 14.52
N LYS A 255 -0.21 -14.83 15.33
CA LYS A 255 0.76 -13.74 15.21
C LYS A 255 2.18 -14.18 15.55
N VAL A 256 3.16 -13.47 14.96
CA VAL A 256 4.59 -13.60 15.24
C VAL A 256 5.26 -12.24 15.18
N ALA A 257 6.22 -12.00 16.06
CA ALA A 257 7.04 -10.80 16.04
C ALA A 257 8.50 -11.16 15.75
N PHE A 258 9.16 -10.32 14.94
CA PHE A 258 10.57 -10.44 14.61
C PHE A 258 11.32 -9.23 15.15
N GLU A 259 12.22 -9.49 16.10
CA GLU A 259 13.21 -8.51 16.51
C GLU A 259 14.35 -8.50 15.46
N ILE A 260 14.54 -7.34 14.80
CA ILE A 260 15.34 -7.25 13.56
C ILE A 260 16.67 -6.51 13.72
N SER A 261 17.12 -6.19 14.94
CA SER A 261 18.38 -5.45 15.17
C SER A 261 19.60 -6.19 14.61
N ASN A 262 19.58 -7.51 14.62
CA ASN A 262 20.69 -8.33 14.11
C ASN A 262 20.78 -8.40 12.59
N GLY A 263 19.73 -8.01 11.84
CA GLY A 263 19.71 -8.02 10.37
C GLY A 263 19.83 -9.41 9.74
N ASP A 264 19.51 -10.48 10.46
CA ASP A 264 19.57 -11.86 9.95
C ASP A 264 18.33 -12.20 9.10
N TRP A 265 18.21 -11.54 7.96
CA TRP A 265 17.03 -11.67 7.10
C TRP A 265 16.79 -13.09 6.62
N LYS A 266 17.84 -13.89 6.36
CA LYS A 266 17.68 -15.30 5.95
C LYS A 266 16.97 -16.12 7.03
N ARG A 267 17.30 -15.89 8.29
CA ARG A 267 16.64 -16.54 9.42
C ARG A 267 15.18 -16.06 9.52
N TYR A 268 14.94 -14.75 9.49
CA TYR A 268 13.58 -14.19 9.61
C TYR A 268 12.69 -14.68 8.48
N GLU A 269 13.16 -14.71 7.24
CA GLU A 269 12.45 -15.24 6.08
C GLU A 269 12.10 -16.72 6.24
N SER A 270 13.06 -17.54 6.70
CA SER A 270 12.82 -18.97 6.97
C SER A 270 11.79 -19.18 8.07
N GLU A 271 11.87 -18.41 9.16
CA GLU A 271 10.92 -18.46 10.27
C GLU A 271 9.51 -17.98 9.84
N MET A 272 9.40 -16.93 9.00
CA MET A 272 8.12 -16.50 8.41
C MET A 272 7.46 -17.59 7.58
N LEU A 273 8.22 -18.27 6.71
CA LEU A 273 7.71 -19.37 5.89
C LEU A 273 7.25 -20.53 6.78
N SER A 274 8.03 -20.88 7.79
CA SER A 274 7.67 -21.91 8.78
C SER A 274 6.39 -21.54 9.53
N PHE A 275 6.26 -20.28 9.98
CA PHE A 275 5.05 -19.76 10.63
C PHE A 275 3.81 -19.88 9.74
N LEU A 276 3.96 -19.66 8.44
CA LEU A 276 2.90 -19.79 7.45
C LEU A 276 2.66 -21.25 7.03
N GLY A 277 3.49 -22.21 7.47
CA GLY A 277 3.39 -23.63 7.08
C GLY A 277 3.88 -23.92 5.67
N ILE A 278 4.81 -23.07 5.16
CA ILE A 278 5.50 -23.29 3.89
C ILE A 278 6.81 -24.00 4.19
N LEU A 279 7.09 -25.08 3.51
CA LEU A 279 8.34 -25.83 3.66
C LEU A 279 9.35 -25.39 2.59
N GLY A 280 10.44 -24.82 3.07
CA GLY A 280 11.58 -24.44 2.24
C GLY A 280 11.39 -23.12 1.48
N ILE A 281 12.50 -22.46 1.17
CA ILE A 281 12.54 -21.29 0.30
C ILE A 281 12.67 -21.80 -1.13
N GLU A 282 11.64 -21.57 -1.94
CA GLU A 282 11.70 -21.89 -3.36
C GLU A 282 12.78 -21.00 -4.01
N SER A 283 13.78 -21.64 -4.62
CA SER A 283 14.82 -20.92 -5.35
C SER A 283 14.23 -20.15 -6.54
N ILE A 284 14.77 -18.97 -6.82
CA ILE A 284 14.43 -18.25 -8.05
C ILE A 284 14.89 -19.11 -9.23
N PRO A 285 13.98 -19.54 -10.14
CA PRO A 285 14.41 -20.24 -11.33
C PRO A 285 15.30 -19.29 -12.15
N ASN A 286 16.41 -19.78 -12.65
CA ASN A 286 17.13 -19.05 -13.68
C ASN A 286 16.18 -18.83 -14.85
N PRO A 287 15.97 -17.58 -15.31
CA PRO A 287 15.08 -17.33 -16.42
C PRO A 287 15.61 -18.07 -17.65
N LYS A 288 14.74 -18.82 -18.32
CA LYS A 288 15.10 -19.43 -19.62
C LYS A 288 15.34 -18.36 -20.69
N PHE A 289 14.67 -17.21 -20.52
CA PHE A 289 14.77 -16.06 -21.40
C PHE A 289 15.00 -14.80 -20.57
N LEU A 290 15.89 -13.96 -21.03
CA LEU A 290 16.01 -12.60 -20.53
C LEU A 290 14.95 -11.72 -21.20
N PRO A 291 14.45 -10.67 -20.49
CA PRO A 291 13.59 -9.69 -21.12
C PRO A 291 14.31 -9.08 -22.32
N PRO A 292 13.60 -8.78 -23.43
CA PRO A 292 14.23 -8.14 -24.57
C PRO A 292 14.77 -6.75 -24.21
N ASN A 293 16.07 -6.56 -24.36
CA ASN A 293 16.71 -5.28 -24.13
C ASN A 293 16.15 -4.21 -25.08
N GLY A 294 16.07 -2.99 -24.60
CA GLY A 294 15.69 -1.86 -25.40
C GLY A 294 15.01 -0.74 -24.64
N VAL A 295 14.63 0.27 -25.41
CA VAL A 295 13.88 1.42 -24.93
C VAL A 295 12.40 1.22 -25.28
N TYR A 296 11.55 1.31 -24.29
CA TYR A 296 10.11 1.15 -24.44
C TYR A 296 9.38 2.46 -24.11
N ARG A 297 8.41 2.84 -24.92
CA ARG A 297 7.67 4.11 -24.77
C ARG A 297 6.17 3.91 -24.77
N ASN A 298 5.52 4.58 -23.85
CA ASN A 298 4.08 4.85 -23.93
C ASN A 298 3.88 6.20 -24.61
N GLU A 299 3.37 6.20 -25.84
CA GLU A 299 3.22 7.42 -26.65
C GLU A 299 2.18 8.39 -26.07
N LYS A 300 1.09 7.85 -25.52
CA LYS A 300 -0.03 8.67 -24.99
C LYS A 300 0.41 9.54 -23.81
N LEU A 301 1.28 9.04 -22.96
CA LEU A 301 1.74 9.73 -21.74
C LEU A 301 3.17 10.22 -21.88
N ASN A 302 3.83 9.93 -23.01
CA ASN A 302 5.24 10.22 -23.22
C ASN A 302 6.17 9.65 -22.12
N LEU A 303 5.80 8.51 -21.55
CA LEU A 303 6.59 7.80 -20.54
C LEU A 303 7.55 6.83 -21.22
N LYS A 304 8.77 6.74 -20.70
CA LYS A 304 9.86 5.92 -21.27
C LYS A 304 10.45 5.05 -20.18
N MET A 305 10.71 3.78 -20.47
CA MET A 305 11.51 2.89 -19.65
C MET A 305 12.62 2.23 -20.50
N VAL A 306 13.70 1.86 -19.83
CA VAL A 306 14.84 1.16 -20.46
C VAL A 306 14.97 -0.18 -19.78
N VAL A 307 15.11 -1.25 -20.56
CA VAL A 307 15.35 -2.62 -20.07
C VAL A 307 16.70 -3.09 -20.58
N ASP A 308 17.53 -3.57 -19.65
CA ASP A 308 18.84 -4.17 -19.95
C ASP A 308 19.04 -5.41 -19.06
N GLY A 309 18.91 -6.58 -19.66
CA GLY A 309 18.92 -7.85 -18.95
C GLY A 309 17.83 -7.92 -17.88
N LEU A 310 18.22 -8.21 -16.64
CA LEU A 310 17.32 -8.23 -15.48
C LEU A 310 17.28 -6.89 -14.73
N THR A 311 17.57 -5.79 -15.41
CA THR A 311 17.53 -4.44 -14.84
C THR A 311 16.63 -3.55 -15.70
N MET A 312 15.89 -2.66 -15.06
CA MET A 312 15.16 -1.62 -15.76
C MET A 312 15.42 -0.24 -15.14
N ILE A 313 15.32 0.79 -15.97
CA ILE A 313 15.17 2.17 -15.50
C ILE A 313 13.72 2.54 -15.71
N ASP A 314 13.01 2.83 -14.60
CA ASP A 314 11.61 3.20 -14.66
C ASP A 314 11.42 4.63 -15.22
N PRO A 315 10.20 5.04 -15.59
CA PRO A 315 9.94 6.39 -16.13
C PRO A 315 10.31 7.55 -15.21
N ASN A 316 10.52 7.30 -13.90
CA ASN A 316 10.97 8.28 -12.92
C ASN A 316 12.51 8.31 -12.78
N GLY A 317 13.22 7.43 -13.50
CA GLY A 317 14.68 7.34 -13.49
C GLY A 317 15.25 6.42 -12.42
N ASN A 318 14.42 5.65 -11.70
CA ASN A 318 14.89 4.70 -10.69
C ASN A 318 15.37 3.40 -11.36
N ILE A 319 16.49 2.87 -10.90
CA ILE A 319 16.98 1.56 -11.30
C ILE A 319 16.26 0.50 -10.46
N ARG A 320 15.67 -0.51 -11.14
CA ARG A 320 14.93 -1.60 -10.54
C ARG A 320 15.46 -2.94 -11.02
N GLU A 321 15.50 -3.95 -10.16
CA GLU A 321 15.73 -5.33 -10.55
C GLU A 321 14.44 -5.96 -11.08
N LEU A 322 14.57 -6.77 -12.15
CA LEU A 322 13.50 -7.59 -12.71
C LEU A 322 13.70 -9.03 -12.28
N ILE A 323 12.74 -9.55 -11.49
CA ILE A 323 12.82 -10.90 -10.95
C ILE A 323 11.88 -11.80 -11.76
N PRO A 324 12.37 -12.91 -12.35
CA PRO A 324 11.56 -13.79 -13.16
C PRO A 324 10.37 -14.36 -12.40
N LYS A 325 9.18 -14.21 -12.97
CA LYS A 325 7.94 -14.86 -12.54
C LYS A 325 7.58 -16.03 -13.45
N SER A 326 7.72 -15.83 -14.75
CA SER A 326 7.53 -16.83 -15.81
C SER A 326 8.46 -16.52 -16.99
N ASP A 327 8.33 -17.25 -18.08
CA ASP A 327 9.10 -17.00 -19.32
C ASP A 327 8.83 -15.59 -19.92
N VAL A 328 7.71 -14.95 -19.56
CA VAL A 328 7.28 -13.65 -20.14
C VAL A 328 6.91 -12.61 -19.09
N GLU A 329 6.81 -12.97 -17.81
CA GLU A 329 6.44 -12.08 -16.73
C GLU A 329 7.56 -11.90 -15.72
N PHE A 330 7.77 -10.65 -15.28
CA PHE A 330 8.79 -10.28 -14.32
C PHE A 330 8.18 -9.39 -13.23
N TYR A 331 8.47 -9.71 -11.97
CA TYR A 331 8.23 -8.79 -10.87
C TYR A 331 9.19 -7.60 -10.99
N VAL A 332 8.72 -6.45 -10.60
CA VAL A 332 9.58 -5.27 -10.39
C VAL A 332 9.94 -5.20 -8.92
N GLU A 333 11.23 -5.18 -8.61
CA GLU A 333 11.73 -5.18 -7.24
C GLU A 333 11.03 -4.15 -6.35
N HIS A 334 10.56 -4.60 -5.18
CA HIS A 334 9.84 -3.83 -4.17
C HIS A 334 8.54 -3.15 -4.62
N LEU A 335 8.02 -3.50 -5.80
CA LEU A 335 6.75 -2.97 -6.29
C LEU A 335 5.74 -4.11 -6.52
N PRO A 336 4.44 -3.85 -6.32
CA PRO A 336 3.39 -4.81 -6.66
C PRO A 336 3.08 -4.85 -8.16
N THR A 337 3.90 -4.17 -8.95
CA THR A 337 3.83 -4.06 -10.40
C THR A 337 4.54 -5.24 -11.06
N ILE A 338 3.95 -5.77 -12.11
CA ILE A 338 4.51 -6.87 -12.91
C ILE A 338 4.62 -6.39 -14.37
N LEU A 339 5.75 -6.67 -15.00
CA LEU A 339 5.95 -6.45 -16.43
C LEU A 339 5.70 -7.75 -17.18
N ARG A 340 4.79 -7.71 -18.15
CA ARG A 340 4.56 -8.80 -19.08
C ARG A 340 5.10 -8.43 -20.45
N PHE A 341 6.07 -9.18 -20.93
CA PHE A 341 6.68 -8.98 -22.25
C PHE A 341 5.94 -9.78 -23.30
N GLU A 342 5.51 -9.10 -24.37
CA GLU A 342 4.84 -9.70 -25.53
C GLU A 342 5.45 -9.13 -26.81
N GLN A 343 6.31 -9.90 -27.48
CA GLN A 343 7.02 -9.45 -28.70
C GLN A 343 7.74 -8.09 -28.46
N GLU A 344 7.30 -7.03 -29.14
CA GLU A 344 7.89 -5.69 -29.12
C GLU A 344 7.16 -4.75 -28.10
N LYS A 345 6.50 -5.30 -27.09
CA LYS A 345 5.77 -4.49 -26.10
C LYS A 345 5.88 -5.04 -24.69
N ILE A 346 5.73 -4.14 -23.72
CA ILE A 346 5.53 -4.43 -22.30
C ILE A 346 4.11 -4.04 -21.94
N ILE A 347 3.40 -4.93 -21.24
CA ILE A 347 2.09 -4.66 -20.65
C ILE A 347 2.28 -4.62 -19.14
N ILE A 348 1.82 -3.55 -18.50
CA ILE A 348 1.83 -3.43 -17.05
C ILE A 348 0.69 -4.27 -16.47
N THR A 349 1.02 -5.10 -15.48
CA THR A 349 0.04 -5.89 -14.71
C THR A 349 0.36 -5.77 -13.22
N GLY A 350 -0.42 -6.43 -12.35
CA GLY A 350 -0.27 -6.32 -10.91
C GLY A 350 -1.09 -5.19 -10.30
N VAL A 351 -0.70 -4.74 -9.11
CA VAL A 351 -1.39 -3.68 -8.38
C VAL A 351 -0.74 -2.33 -8.69
N GLN A 352 -1.57 -1.33 -8.96
CA GLN A 352 -1.11 0.03 -9.23
C GLN A 352 -0.73 0.75 -7.93
N ILE A 353 0.32 1.58 -8.00
CA ILE A 353 0.74 2.52 -6.95
C ILE A 353 0.58 3.98 -7.47
N PRO A 354 0.85 5.04 -6.65
CA PRO A 354 0.71 6.44 -7.09
C PRO A 354 1.77 6.88 -8.11
N GLU A 355 2.23 5.98 -8.93
CA GLU A 355 3.11 6.24 -10.06
C GLU A 355 2.38 5.91 -11.36
N ARG A 356 2.15 6.91 -12.19
CA ARG A 356 1.29 6.79 -13.37
C ARG A 356 1.71 5.66 -14.31
N TRP A 357 3.01 5.37 -14.38
CA TRP A 357 3.56 4.31 -15.22
C TRP A 357 3.14 2.89 -14.78
N THR A 358 2.71 2.73 -13.53
CA THR A 358 2.28 1.43 -12.97
C THR A 358 0.81 1.09 -13.26
N THR A 359 0.11 1.90 -14.06
CA THR A 359 -1.31 1.68 -14.37
C THR A 359 -1.50 0.33 -15.08
N ALA A 360 -2.29 -0.56 -14.48
CA ALA A 360 -2.57 -1.88 -15.05
C ALA A 360 -3.21 -1.76 -16.43
N GLY A 361 -2.75 -2.59 -17.38
CA GLY A 361 -3.16 -2.53 -18.80
C GLY A 361 -2.41 -1.51 -19.65
N MET A 362 -1.55 -0.68 -19.05
CA MET A 362 -0.72 0.26 -19.82
C MET A 362 0.27 -0.49 -20.72
N ILE A 363 0.41 -0.02 -21.95
CA ILE A 363 1.28 -0.64 -22.95
C ILE A 363 2.43 0.30 -23.29
N TYR A 364 3.63 -0.26 -23.29
CA TYR A 364 4.87 0.37 -23.76
C TYR A 364 5.35 -0.37 -25.00
N LYS A 365 5.58 0.32 -26.10
CA LYS A 365 6.10 -0.25 -27.33
C LYS A 365 7.60 -0.03 -27.41
N LYS A 366 8.33 -1.04 -27.89
CA LYS A 366 9.77 -0.95 -28.12
C LYS A 366 10.04 0.07 -29.21
N LEU A 367 11.01 0.96 -28.97
CA LEU A 367 11.50 1.86 -29.99
C LEU A 367 12.48 1.09 -30.88
N VAL A 368 12.24 1.13 -32.17
CA VAL A 368 13.20 0.60 -33.15
C VAL A 368 14.32 1.64 -33.25
N GLU A 369 15.55 1.21 -32.97
CA GLU A 369 16.72 2.04 -33.27
C GLU A 369 16.84 2.15 -34.79
N ASN A 370 16.70 3.38 -35.33
CA ASN A 370 16.95 3.66 -36.73
C ASN A 370 18.43 3.80 -36.99
#